data_72158059cd105609173b4b3b81e30f33
#
_entry.id   72158059cd105609173b4b3b81e30f33
#
_cell.length_a   1.000
_cell.length_b   1.000
_cell.length_c   1.000
_cell.angle_alpha   90.00
_cell.angle_beta   90.00
_cell.angle_gamma   90.00
#
_symmetry.space_group_name_H-M   'P 1'
#
loop_
_entity.id
_entity.type
_entity.pdbx_description
1 polymer ?
#
loop_
_entity_poly.entity_id
_entity_poly.type
_entity_poly.pdbx_seq_one_letter_code
_entity_poly.pdbx_strand_id
1 'polypeptide(L)'
;MPHKALIVDDSKLARMVMANAFRRIQPDWVLVEAASAEEALSAISAGFVDVALVDFNMPVTDGLQLVAKIRHSHPTMPVALVSANVQDEIIARTRELNASFVAKPLTDEALGDFLSGAALRLGKAAQ
;
A
#
# COMPACT_ATOMS: atom_id res chain seq x y z
N MET A 1 5.59 -19.64 -0.14
CA MET A 1 4.30 -19.05 -0.58
C MET A 1 4.52 -17.61 -0.99
N PRO A 2 4.10 -17.19 -2.18
CA PRO A 2 4.22 -15.79 -2.55
C PRO A 2 3.27 -14.93 -1.72
N HIS A 3 3.72 -13.74 -1.40
CA HIS A 3 2.87 -12.76 -0.73
C HIS A 3 1.91 -12.12 -1.73
N LYS A 4 0.84 -11.54 -1.23
CA LYS A 4 -0.13 -10.81 -2.04
C LYS A 4 -0.12 -9.35 -1.67
N ALA A 5 0.02 -8.49 -2.68
CA ALA A 5 0.05 -7.06 -2.52
C ALA A 5 -1.18 -6.42 -3.15
N LEU A 6 -1.81 -5.52 -2.41
CA LEU A 6 -2.94 -4.74 -2.89
C LEU A 6 -2.44 -3.38 -3.39
N ILE A 7 -2.85 -3.00 -4.59
CA ILE A 7 -2.55 -1.70 -5.17
C ILE A 7 -3.85 -0.94 -5.30
N VAL A 8 -3.96 0.21 -4.62
CA VAL A 8 -5.18 1.01 -4.57
C VAL A 8 -4.95 2.38 -5.19
N ASP A 9 -5.64 2.66 -6.28
CA ASP A 9 -5.62 3.94 -6.96
C ASP A 9 -6.84 3.99 -7.89
N ASP A 10 -7.54 5.11 -7.96
CA ASP A 10 -8.70 5.25 -8.83
C ASP A 10 -8.33 5.37 -10.31
N SER A 11 -7.08 5.67 -10.62
CA SER A 11 -6.57 5.74 -11.99
C SER A 11 -6.01 4.39 -12.43
N LYS A 12 -6.60 3.84 -13.48
CA LYS A 12 -6.10 2.59 -14.06
C LYS A 12 -4.64 2.72 -14.52
N LEU A 13 -4.29 3.86 -15.12
CA LEU A 13 -2.93 4.10 -15.59
C LEU A 13 -1.95 4.14 -14.41
N ALA A 14 -2.32 4.80 -13.32
CA ALA A 14 -1.48 4.85 -12.13
C ALA A 14 -1.30 3.45 -11.53
N ARG A 15 -2.36 2.65 -11.49
CA ARG A 15 -2.25 1.26 -11.02
C ARG A 15 -1.29 0.44 -11.90
N MET A 16 -1.33 0.65 -13.22
CA MET A 16 -0.41 -0.03 -14.15
C MET A 16 1.04 0.34 -13.86
N VAL A 17 1.30 1.62 -13.61
CA VAL A 17 2.66 2.10 -13.30
C VAL A 17 3.16 1.46 -12.01
N MET A 18 2.34 1.44 -10.96
CA MET A 18 2.70 0.81 -9.68
C MET A 18 2.89 -0.69 -9.83
N ALA A 19 2.01 -1.35 -10.57
CA ALA A 19 2.11 -2.79 -10.81
C ALA A 19 3.39 -3.16 -11.56
N ASN A 20 3.75 -2.37 -12.57
CA ASN A 20 4.98 -2.62 -13.33
C ASN A 20 6.22 -2.45 -12.47
N ALA A 21 6.25 -1.40 -11.64
CA ALA A 21 7.35 -1.19 -10.70
C ALA A 21 7.46 -2.36 -9.71
N PHE A 22 6.32 -2.81 -9.21
CA PHE A 22 6.26 -3.93 -8.27
C PHE A 22 6.80 -5.21 -8.89
N ARG A 23 6.40 -5.51 -10.13
CA ARG A 23 6.86 -6.71 -10.83
C ARG A 23 8.36 -6.72 -11.11
N ARG A 24 8.96 -5.54 -11.29
CA ARG A 24 10.42 -5.44 -11.45
C ARG A 24 11.17 -5.84 -10.19
N ILE A 25 10.59 -5.57 -9.03
CA ILE A 25 11.24 -5.77 -7.73
C ILE A 25 10.87 -7.12 -7.11
N GLN A 26 9.60 -7.49 -7.19
CA GLN A 26 9.08 -8.73 -6.57
C GLN A 26 8.22 -9.48 -7.59
N PRO A 27 8.83 -10.10 -8.60
CA PRO A 27 8.09 -10.74 -9.69
C PRO A 27 7.23 -11.93 -9.24
N ASP A 28 7.55 -12.52 -8.09
CA ASP A 28 6.83 -13.69 -7.60
C ASP A 28 5.61 -13.36 -6.74
N TRP A 29 5.43 -12.10 -6.38
CA TRP A 29 4.28 -11.70 -5.56
C TRP A 29 3.04 -11.56 -6.43
N VAL A 30 1.89 -11.91 -5.86
CA VAL A 30 0.60 -11.76 -6.54
C VAL A 30 0.06 -10.35 -6.30
N LEU A 31 -0.37 -9.69 -7.36
CA LEU A 31 -0.91 -8.33 -7.27
C LEU A 31 -2.43 -8.37 -7.37
N VAL A 32 -3.08 -7.63 -6.47
CA VAL A 32 -4.52 -7.41 -6.47
C VAL A 32 -4.74 -5.91 -6.62
N GLU A 33 -5.64 -5.50 -7.50
CA GLU A 33 -5.91 -4.08 -7.75
C GLU A 33 -7.28 -3.68 -7.23
N ALA A 34 -7.37 -2.46 -6.73
CA ALA A 34 -8.62 -1.86 -6.30
C ALA A 34 -8.68 -0.42 -6.78
N ALA A 35 -9.84 -0.01 -7.29
CA ALA A 35 -10.04 1.33 -7.83
C ALA A 35 -10.67 2.29 -6.81
N SER A 36 -11.00 1.80 -5.62
CA SER A 36 -11.63 2.59 -4.56
C SER A 36 -11.33 2.01 -3.19
N ALA A 37 -11.59 2.80 -2.15
CA ALA A 37 -11.45 2.32 -0.78
C ALA A 37 -12.40 1.15 -0.51
N GLU A 38 -13.60 1.18 -1.05
CA GLU A 38 -14.58 0.11 -0.86
C GLU A 38 -14.08 -1.21 -1.45
N GLU A 39 -13.55 -1.19 -2.67
CA GLU A 39 -12.96 -2.37 -3.29
C GLU A 39 -11.77 -2.87 -2.50
N ALA A 40 -10.93 -1.95 -2.01
CA ALA A 40 -9.76 -2.28 -1.20
C ALA A 40 -10.15 -3.00 0.08
N LEU A 41 -11.14 -2.47 0.80
CA LEU A 41 -11.61 -3.08 2.04
C LEU A 41 -12.24 -4.45 1.82
N SER A 42 -12.95 -4.62 0.71
CA SER A 42 -13.51 -5.91 0.33
C SER A 42 -12.40 -6.96 0.10
N ALA A 43 -11.34 -6.57 -0.61
CA ALA A 43 -10.21 -7.46 -0.86
C ALA A 43 -9.51 -7.86 0.44
N ILE A 44 -9.33 -6.90 1.35
CA ILE A 44 -8.69 -7.14 2.65
C ILE A 44 -9.57 -8.05 3.51
N SER A 45 -10.88 -7.82 3.54
CA SER A 45 -11.82 -8.63 4.31
C SER A 45 -11.86 -10.08 3.83
N ALA A 46 -11.59 -10.32 2.57
CA ALA A 46 -11.51 -11.67 2.03
C ALA A 46 -10.27 -12.44 2.53
N GLY A 47 -9.33 -11.77 3.20
CA GLY A 47 -8.19 -12.41 3.82
C GLY A 47 -7.02 -12.70 2.91
N PHE A 48 -6.96 -12.06 1.74
CA PHE A 48 -5.96 -12.39 0.72
C PHE A 48 -4.92 -11.30 0.47
N VAL A 49 -4.69 -10.41 1.44
CA VAL A 49 -3.75 -9.30 1.26
C VAL A 49 -2.72 -9.29 2.40
N ASP A 50 -1.45 -9.26 2.03
CA ASP A 50 -0.34 -9.20 2.99
C ASP A 50 0.20 -7.79 3.16
N VAL A 51 0.21 -6.99 2.08
CA VAL A 51 0.72 -5.62 2.10
C VAL A 51 -0.14 -4.75 1.16
N ALA A 52 -0.20 -3.44 1.43
CA ALA A 52 -0.99 -2.52 0.60
C ALA A 52 -0.20 -1.28 0.22
N LEU A 53 -0.35 -0.88 -1.05
CA LEU A 53 0.10 0.42 -1.56
C LEU A 53 -1.16 1.24 -1.85
N VAL A 54 -1.30 2.38 -1.19
CA VAL A 54 -2.52 3.19 -1.24
C VAL A 54 -2.22 4.58 -1.75
N ASP A 55 -2.87 4.97 -2.85
CA ASP A 55 -2.77 6.35 -3.34
C ASP A 55 -3.55 7.29 -2.42
N PHE A 56 -2.97 8.46 -2.13
CA PHE A 56 -3.62 9.45 -1.29
C PHE A 56 -4.83 10.08 -1.98
N ASN A 57 -4.69 10.45 -3.26
CA ASN A 57 -5.74 11.16 -4.00
C ASN A 57 -6.77 10.21 -4.58
N MET A 58 -7.84 9.99 -3.84
CA MET A 58 -8.98 9.22 -4.31
C MET A 58 -10.28 9.94 -3.96
N PRO A 59 -11.32 9.84 -4.81
CA PRO A 59 -12.59 10.48 -4.51
C PRO A 59 -13.31 9.78 -3.35
N VAL A 60 -14.17 10.50 -2.67
CA VAL A 60 -15.02 10.05 -1.56
C VAL A 60 -14.21 9.71 -0.30
N THR A 61 -13.40 8.66 -0.32
CA THR A 61 -12.54 8.28 0.78
C THR A 61 -11.09 8.38 0.32
N ASP A 62 -10.34 9.33 0.88
CA ASP A 62 -8.93 9.49 0.50
C ASP A 62 -8.05 8.38 1.09
N GLY A 63 -6.78 8.37 0.65
CA GLY A 63 -5.84 7.33 1.06
C GLY A 63 -5.58 7.28 2.56
N LEU A 64 -5.50 8.43 3.24
CA LEU A 64 -5.30 8.45 4.69
C LEU A 64 -6.47 7.84 5.44
N GLN A 65 -7.70 8.15 5.01
CA GLN A 65 -8.89 7.57 5.60
C GLN A 65 -8.92 6.05 5.42
N LEU A 66 -8.51 5.59 4.23
CA LEU A 66 -8.43 4.16 3.96
C LEU A 66 -7.35 3.50 4.82
N VAL A 67 -6.17 4.10 4.94
CA VAL A 67 -5.10 3.57 5.79
C VAL A 67 -5.55 3.45 7.23
N ALA A 68 -6.28 4.45 7.74
CA ALA A 68 -6.82 4.40 9.10
C ALA A 68 -7.77 3.21 9.28
N LYS A 69 -8.65 2.96 8.32
CA LYS A 69 -9.57 1.83 8.36
C LYS A 69 -8.83 0.49 8.31
N ILE A 70 -7.82 0.38 7.45
CA ILE A 70 -6.99 -0.81 7.36
C ILE A 70 -6.30 -1.06 8.70
N ARG A 71 -5.72 -0.02 9.28
CA ARG A 71 -4.98 -0.13 10.53
C ARG A 71 -5.87 -0.55 11.70
N HIS A 72 -7.12 -0.10 11.69
CA HIS A 72 -8.08 -0.48 12.72
C HIS A 72 -8.34 -2.00 12.70
N SER A 73 -8.50 -2.58 11.51
CA SER A 73 -8.80 -4.01 11.37
C SER A 73 -7.54 -4.88 11.26
N HIS A 74 -6.43 -4.31 10.79
CA HIS A 74 -5.17 -5.04 10.55
C HIS A 74 -4.01 -4.24 11.13
N PRO A 75 -3.78 -4.31 12.46
CA PRO A 75 -2.80 -3.44 13.12
C PRO A 75 -1.36 -3.61 12.68
N THR A 76 -1.01 -4.76 12.10
CA THR A 76 0.37 -5.07 11.73
C THR A 76 0.62 -5.16 10.23
N MET A 77 -0.41 -4.97 9.40
CA MET A 77 -0.21 -5.04 7.94
C MET A 77 0.71 -3.91 7.46
N PRO A 78 1.78 -4.22 6.71
CA PRO A 78 2.59 -3.17 6.10
C PRO A 78 1.76 -2.41 5.06
N VAL A 79 1.70 -1.08 5.21
CA VAL A 79 0.94 -0.21 4.30
C VAL A 79 1.81 0.97 3.92
N ALA A 80 1.86 1.31 2.64
CA ALA A 80 2.49 2.53 2.15
C ALA A 80 1.43 3.46 1.60
N LEU A 81 1.47 4.73 2.02
CA LEU A 81 0.69 5.80 1.42
C LEU A 81 1.55 6.46 0.35
N VAL A 82 1.08 6.48 -0.88
CA VAL A 82 1.81 7.04 -2.02
C VAL A 82 1.16 8.37 -2.39
N SER A 83 1.94 9.46 -2.39
CA SER A 83 1.38 10.79 -2.63
C SER A 83 2.39 11.76 -3.23
N ALA A 84 1.91 12.63 -4.11
CA ALA A 84 2.68 13.78 -4.58
C ALA A 84 2.63 14.93 -3.56
N ASN A 85 1.70 14.87 -2.61
CA ASN A 85 1.57 15.87 -1.55
C ASN A 85 2.51 15.51 -0.40
N VAL A 86 3.61 16.27 -0.28
CA VAL A 86 4.65 16.02 0.71
C VAL A 86 4.56 16.97 1.91
N GLN A 87 3.37 17.49 2.20
CA GLN A 87 3.18 18.34 3.37
C GLN A 87 3.44 17.56 4.65
N ASP A 88 4.07 18.25 5.61
CA ASP A 88 4.46 17.66 6.89
C ASP A 88 3.29 17.02 7.62
N GLU A 89 2.10 17.64 7.55
CA GLU A 89 0.91 17.10 8.20
C GLU A 89 0.53 15.72 7.64
N ILE A 90 0.58 15.56 6.32
CA ILE A 90 0.24 14.28 5.68
C ILE A 90 1.24 13.20 6.09
N ILE A 91 2.53 13.56 6.08
CA ILE A 91 3.61 12.63 6.49
C ILE A 91 3.45 12.24 7.95
N ALA A 92 3.18 13.20 8.83
CA ALA A 92 3.03 12.96 10.26
C ALA A 92 1.84 12.02 10.54
N ARG A 93 0.70 12.27 9.89
CA ARG A 93 -0.49 11.44 10.06
C ARG A 93 -0.27 10.02 9.55
N THR A 94 0.46 9.88 8.46
CA THR A 94 0.83 8.57 7.92
C THR A 94 1.65 7.79 8.94
N ARG A 95 2.64 8.44 9.56
CA ARG A 95 3.49 7.82 10.58
C ARG A 95 2.71 7.45 11.83
N GLU A 96 1.76 8.27 12.24
CA GLU A 96 0.90 7.98 13.40
C GLU A 96 0.11 6.69 13.19
N LEU A 97 -0.19 6.36 11.95
CA LEU A 97 -0.89 5.12 11.59
C LEU A 97 0.08 3.95 11.37
N ASN A 98 1.35 4.12 11.69
CA ASN A 98 2.40 3.12 11.46
C ASN A 98 2.46 2.67 9.99
N ALA A 99 2.19 3.60 9.08
CA ALA A 99 2.30 3.38 7.65
C ALA A 99 3.52 4.11 7.11
N SER A 100 4.03 3.65 5.98
CA SER A 100 5.15 4.28 5.31
C SER A 100 4.65 5.34 4.33
N PHE A 101 5.31 6.48 4.29
CA PHE A 101 5.02 7.52 3.30
C PHE A 101 5.98 7.37 2.12
N VAL A 102 5.45 7.31 0.91
CA VAL A 102 6.25 7.21 -0.32
C VAL A 102 5.84 8.34 -1.26
N ALA A 103 6.80 9.19 -1.60
CA ALA A 103 6.53 10.33 -2.48
C ALA A 103 6.43 9.89 -3.95
N LYS A 104 5.54 10.55 -4.70
CA LYS A 104 5.47 10.39 -6.16
C LYS A 104 6.50 11.33 -6.83
N PRO A 105 7.06 10.94 -7.95
CA PRO A 105 6.84 9.70 -8.67
C PRO A 105 7.44 8.50 -7.94
N LEU A 106 6.74 7.37 -7.99
CA LEU A 106 7.20 6.14 -7.33
C LEU A 106 8.47 5.63 -8.02
N THR A 107 9.56 5.52 -7.25
CA THR A 107 10.82 4.97 -7.77
C THR A 107 10.98 3.52 -7.35
N ASP A 108 11.76 2.76 -8.12
CA ASP A 108 12.06 1.38 -7.78
C ASP A 108 12.82 1.30 -6.44
N GLU A 109 13.69 2.28 -6.16
CA GLU A 109 14.42 2.34 -4.90
C GLU A 109 13.47 2.51 -3.70
N ALA A 110 12.57 3.48 -3.77
CA ALA A 110 11.62 3.73 -2.68
C ALA A 110 10.68 2.55 -2.47
N LEU A 111 10.18 1.96 -3.56
CA LEU A 111 9.33 0.79 -3.47
C LEU A 111 10.11 -0.41 -2.91
N GLY A 112 11.34 -0.61 -3.36
CA GLY A 112 12.20 -1.68 -2.87
C GLY A 112 12.47 -1.57 -1.37
N ASP A 113 12.74 -0.37 -0.88
CA ASP A 113 12.97 -0.12 0.55
C ASP A 113 11.72 -0.48 1.37
N PHE A 114 10.55 -0.04 0.90
CA PHE A 114 9.30 -0.37 1.58
C PHE A 114 9.07 -1.89 1.60
N LEU A 115 9.24 -2.55 0.47
CA LEU A 115 8.99 -4.00 0.35
C LEU A 115 9.99 -4.82 1.14
N SER A 116 11.23 -4.38 1.25
CA SER A 116 12.23 -5.06 2.09
C SER A 116 11.82 -5.04 3.56
N GLY A 117 11.36 -3.90 4.05
CA GLY A 117 10.83 -3.79 5.41
C GLY A 117 9.58 -4.61 5.63
N ALA A 118 8.68 -4.61 4.63
CA ALA A 118 7.45 -5.39 4.69
C ALA A 118 7.75 -6.90 4.75
N ALA A 119 8.67 -7.37 3.92
CA ALA A 119 9.05 -8.78 3.89
C ALA A 119 9.61 -9.24 5.25
N LEU A 120 10.41 -8.39 5.90
CA LEU A 120 10.93 -8.68 7.24
C LEU A 120 9.82 -8.82 8.26
N ARG A 121 8.83 -7.92 8.23
CA ARG A 121 7.69 -7.98 9.14
C ARG A 121 6.86 -9.23 8.93
N LEU A 122 6.61 -9.58 7.67
CA LEU A 122 5.82 -10.77 7.32
C LEU A 122 6.56 -12.04 7.73
N GLY A 123 7.87 -12.08 7.55
CA GLY A 123 8.70 -13.19 8.01
C GLY A 123 8.63 -13.37 9.52
N LYS A 124 8.70 -12.28 10.28
CA LYS A 124 8.58 -12.34 11.75
C LYS A 124 7.19 -12.80 12.18
N ALA A 125 6.15 -12.31 11.49
CA ALA A 125 4.78 -12.69 11.82
C ALA A 125 4.52 -14.17 11.54
N ALA A 126 5.22 -14.76 10.56
CA ALA A 126 5.09 -16.17 10.20
C ALA A 126 5.78 -17.10 11.21
N GLN A 127 6.64 -16.54 12.05
CA GLN A 127 7.35 -17.30 13.08
C GLN A 127 6.61 -17.25 14.41
#